data_6012294b0f891fd1cc176efecd49af81
#
_entry.id   6012294b0f891fd1cc176efecd49af81
#
_cell.length_a   1.000
_cell.length_b   1.000
_cell.length_c   1.000
_cell.angle_alpha   90.00
_cell.angle_beta   90.00
_cell.angle_gamma   90.00
#
_symmetry.space_group_name_H-M   'P 1'
#
loop_
_entity.id
_entity.type
_entity.pdbx_description
1 polymer ?
#
loop_
_entity_poly.entity_id
_entity_poly.type
_entity_poly.pdbx_seq_one_letter_code
_entity_poly.pdbx_strand_id
1 'polypeptide(L)'
;MSILAVGSVAFDTIATPSGKVADVLGGSATYFSLAASYFTEVRVIAVVGDDFSTANEKVLKDRNVDVGGIERAKGKTFRWGGEYSENLNEAKTDFTELNVFERFQPRIPLEYRDSEFLFLGNIHPKLQAAVRKELKNVRLTGGDTMNYWIQGTRKELAETLKLIDVLLINDGEAKMLAADSSLPRAARKVLAMGPKALVIKHGEYGATIFFREGAFGIGSHPFRAPALPIEEVKDPTGAGDSFAGGFMGYIASQGELNREVLKRALFYGGVMGSFAVERFGTERLQSLTREEIEARFQVFRELTHLE
;
A
#
# COMPACT_ATOMS: atom_id res chain seq x y z
N MET A 1 -2.71 18.29 5.38
CA MET A 1 -2.12 17.82 4.10
C MET A 1 -2.90 16.62 3.62
N SER A 2 -3.02 16.43 2.32
CA SER A 2 -3.83 15.34 1.76
C SER A 2 -2.99 14.35 0.95
N ILE A 3 -3.42 13.08 0.95
CA ILE A 3 -2.89 12.03 0.07
C ILE A 3 -3.93 11.70 -0.97
N LEU A 4 -3.55 11.72 -2.25
CA LEU A 4 -4.31 11.12 -3.33
C LEU A 4 -3.88 9.64 -3.49
N ALA A 5 -4.81 8.73 -3.28
CA ALA A 5 -4.61 7.30 -3.48
C ALA A 5 -5.27 6.86 -4.79
N VAL A 6 -4.51 6.21 -5.66
CA VAL A 6 -5.02 5.66 -6.92
C VAL A 6 -4.78 4.16 -6.94
N GLY A 7 -5.84 3.36 -7.02
CA GLY A 7 -5.72 1.91 -6.92
C GLY A 7 -7.04 1.20 -7.18
N SER A 8 -7.09 -0.09 -6.87
CA SER A 8 -8.30 -0.90 -6.97
C SER A 8 -9.18 -0.74 -5.74
N VAL A 9 -10.48 -0.69 -5.99
CA VAL A 9 -11.53 -1.03 -5.02
C VAL A 9 -12.15 -2.33 -5.52
N ALA A 10 -12.23 -3.34 -4.68
CA ALA A 10 -12.52 -4.71 -5.08
C ALA A 10 -13.44 -5.43 -4.09
N PHE A 11 -13.93 -6.57 -4.50
CA PHE A 11 -14.44 -7.60 -3.61
C PHE A 11 -13.47 -8.79 -3.60
N ASP A 12 -13.02 -9.18 -2.41
CA ASP A 12 -12.06 -10.25 -2.23
C ASP A 12 -12.75 -11.50 -1.69
N THR A 13 -12.37 -12.67 -2.20
CA THR A 13 -12.74 -13.99 -1.67
C THR A 13 -11.47 -14.64 -1.15
N ILE A 14 -11.40 -14.84 0.15
CA ILE A 14 -10.16 -15.19 0.86
C ILE A 14 -10.37 -16.50 1.61
N ALA A 15 -9.46 -17.43 1.40
CA ALA A 15 -9.35 -18.65 2.19
C ALA A 15 -7.98 -18.69 2.89
N THR A 16 -7.98 -18.96 4.20
CA THR A 16 -6.80 -19.14 5.04
C THR A 16 -6.99 -20.35 5.94
N PRO A 17 -5.97 -20.87 6.62
CA PRO A 17 -6.15 -21.89 7.65
C PRO A 17 -7.14 -21.49 8.76
N SER A 18 -7.33 -20.17 8.97
CA SER A 18 -8.26 -19.62 9.97
C SER A 18 -9.73 -19.58 9.50
N GLY A 19 -10.02 -19.80 8.21
CA GLY A 19 -11.39 -19.79 7.67
C GLY A 19 -11.48 -19.26 6.26
N LYS A 20 -12.73 -18.99 5.83
CA LYS A 20 -13.03 -18.47 4.49
C LYS A 20 -14.09 -17.40 4.53
N VAL A 21 -13.90 -16.35 3.73
CA VAL A 21 -14.87 -15.29 3.47
C VAL A 21 -15.02 -15.07 1.96
N ALA A 22 -16.15 -14.57 1.53
CA ALA A 22 -16.40 -14.27 0.13
C ALA A 22 -16.99 -12.87 -0.02
N ASP A 23 -16.63 -12.22 -1.13
CA ASP A 23 -17.17 -10.90 -1.52
C ASP A 23 -17.03 -9.83 -0.42
N VAL A 24 -15.93 -9.86 0.33
CA VAL A 24 -15.64 -8.81 1.31
C VAL A 24 -14.96 -7.61 0.65
N LEU A 25 -15.20 -6.42 1.17
CA LEU A 25 -14.60 -5.19 0.65
C LEU A 25 -13.08 -5.25 0.77
N GLY A 26 -12.39 -5.03 -0.34
CA GLY A 26 -10.95 -5.10 -0.48
C GLY A 26 -10.41 -4.21 -1.60
N GLY A 27 -9.23 -4.56 -2.10
CA GLY A 27 -8.50 -3.80 -3.11
C GLY A 27 -7.48 -2.82 -2.52
N SER A 28 -6.42 -2.56 -3.28
CA SER A 28 -5.25 -1.80 -2.82
C SER A 28 -5.58 -0.38 -2.34
N ALA A 29 -6.46 0.35 -3.06
CA ALA A 29 -6.87 1.68 -2.64
C ALA A 29 -7.73 1.64 -1.37
N THR A 30 -8.52 0.60 -1.17
CA THR A 30 -9.38 0.46 0.03
C THR A 30 -8.52 0.29 1.28
N TYR A 31 -7.65 -0.73 1.31
CA TYR A 31 -6.79 -1.00 2.46
C TYR A 31 -5.85 0.17 2.76
N PHE A 32 -5.21 0.72 1.72
CA PHE A 32 -4.36 1.90 1.86
C PHE A 32 -5.12 3.07 2.49
N SER A 33 -6.28 3.40 1.94
CA SER A 33 -7.03 4.58 2.35
C SER A 33 -7.57 4.47 3.78
N LEU A 34 -8.07 3.30 4.16
CA LEU A 34 -8.50 3.04 5.53
C LEU A 34 -7.33 3.20 6.51
N ALA A 35 -6.17 2.65 6.20
CA ALA A 35 -4.99 2.78 7.05
C ALA A 35 -4.46 4.23 7.12
N ALA A 36 -4.35 4.92 5.98
CA ALA A 36 -3.84 6.28 5.91
C ALA A 36 -4.76 7.32 6.58
N SER A 37 -6.09 7.06 6.60
CA SER A 37 -7.10 7.96 7.15
C SER A 37 -6.95 8.24 8.65
N TYR A 38 -6.21 7.41 9.37
CA TYR A 38 -5.87 7.64 10.78
C TYR A 38 -4.83 8.75 10.98
N PHE A 39 -4.14 9.14 9.92
CA PHE A 39 -3.00 10.07 9.99
C PHE A 39 -3.26 11.39 9.24
N THR A 40 -3.97 11.33 8.12
CA THR A 40 -4.15 12.47 7.21
C THR A 40 -5.45 12.37 6.41
N GLU A 41 -5.82 13.44 5.73
CA GLU A 41 -6.90 13.44 4.73
C GLU A 41 -6.53 12.55 3.54
N VAL A 42 -7.45 11.71 3.10
CA VAL A 42 -7.27 10.77 1.99
C VAL A 42 -8.34 10.98 0.94
N ARG A 43 -7.92 11.09 -0.32
CA ARG A 43 -8.76 11.20 -1.52
C ARG A 43 -8.51 9.98 -2.39
N VAL A 44 -9.58 9.34 -2.90
CA VAL A 44 -9.45 8.09 -3.66
C VAL A 44 -9.86 8.28 -5.11
N ILE A 45 -9.03 7.74 -6.02
CA ILE A 45 -9.39 7.54 -7.43
C ILE A 45 -9.43 6.04 -7.70
N ALA A 46 -10.60 5.54 -8.06
CA ALA A 46 -10.86 4.14 -8.38
C ALA A 46 -12.06 4.02 -9.33
N VAL A 47 -12.40 2.81 -9.72
CA VAL A 47 -13.64 2.49 -10.44
C VAL A 47 -14.35 1.34 -9.77
N VAL A 48 -15.68 1.43 -9.69
CA VAL A 48 -16.57 0.39 -9.15
C VAL A 48 -17.74 0.14 -10.09
N GLY A 49 -18.35 -1.03 -9.99
CA GLY A 49 -19.52 -1.41 -10.77
C GLY A 49 -20.84 -1.09 -10.10
N ASP A 50 -21.93 -1.56 -10.74
CA ASP A 50 -23.32 -1.37 -10.26
C ASP A 50 -23.59 -2.13 -8.95
N ASP A 51 -22.77 -3.15 -8.65
CA ASP A 51 -22.86 -3.98 -7.45
C ASP A 51 -22.18 -3.37 -6.21
N PHE A 52 -21.53 -2.21 -6.37
CA PHE A 52 -20.89 -1.50 -5.25
C PHE A 52 -21.94 -0.67 -4.51
N SER A 53 -22.37 -1.18 -3.37
CA SER A 53 -23.45 -0.61 -2.59
C SER A 53 -23.05 0.67 -1.84
N THR A 54 -24.06 1.43 -1.41
CA THR A 54 -23.86 2.58 -0.50
C THR A 54 -23.29 2.17 0.85
N ALA A 55 -23.52 0.93 1.29
CA ALA A 55 -22.93 0.39 2.51
C ALA A 55 -21.40 0.20 2.36
N ASN A 56 -20.95 -0.28 1.19
CA ASN A 56 -19.52 -0.40 0.91
C ASN A 56 -18.83 0.98 0.85
N GLU A 57 -19.48 1.95 0.21
CA GLU A 57 -18.99 3.33 0.14
C GLU A 57 -18.95 3.99 1.53
N LYS A 58 -19.92 3.67 2.38
CA LYS A 58 -19.99 4.17 3.76
C LYS A 58 -18.79 3.75 4.59
N VAL A 59 -18.22 2.57 4.37
CA VAL A 59 -17.00 2.11 5.07
C VAL A 59 -15.84 3.11 4.91
N LEU A 60 -15.64 3.62 3.70
CA LEU A 60 -14.62 4.64 3.43
C LEU A 60 -15.01 6.00 4.01
N LYS A 61 -16.27 6.42 3.82
CA LYS A 61 -16.79 7.71 4.32
C LYS A 61 -16.77 7.82 5.84
N ASP A 62 -17.07 6.76 6.57
CA ASP A 62 -17.03 6.73 8.04
C ASP A 62 -15.60 6.96 8.58
N ARG A 63 -14.59 6.74 7.74
CA ARG A 63 -13.19 7.06 8.02
C ARG A 63 -12.75 8.41 7.43
N ASN A 64 -13.71 9.27 7.02
CA ASN A 64 -13.45 10.56 6.37
C ASN A 64 -12.58 10.45 5.11
N VAL A 65 -12.64 9.33 4.39
CA VAL A 65 -12.01 9.19 3.08
C VAL A 65 -12.91 9.87 2.05
N ASP A 66 -12.33 10.76 1.26
CA ASP A 66 -13.04 11.41 0.16
C ASP A 66 -13.10 10.45 -1.04
N VAL A 67 -14.32 10.05 -1.37
CA VAL A 67 -14.64 9.08 -2.43
C VAL A 67 -15.17 9.74 -3.71
N GLY A 68 -15.12 11.07 -3.81
CA GLY A 68 -15.62 11.83 -4.97
C GLY A 68 -14.91 11.45 -6.28
N GLY A 69 -13.70 10.87 -6.21
CA GLY A 69 -12.96 10.36 -7.36
C GLY A 69 -13.25 8.91 -7.72
N ILE A 70 -14.21 8.23 -7.06
CA ILE A 70 -14.61 6.86 -7.42
C ILE A 70 -15.61 6.91 -8.56
N GLU A 71 -15.20 6.47 -9.74
CA GLU A 71 -16.06 6.33 -10.92
C GLU A 71 -17.01 5.13 -10.75
N ARG A 72 -18.29 5.32 -11.09
CA ARG A 72 -19.27 4.23 -11.19
C ARG A 72 -19.47 3.88 -12.65
N ALA A 73 -19.13 2.65 -13.04
CA ALA A 73 -19.24 2.13 -14.39
C ALA A 73 -20.27 0.99 -14.45
N LYS A 74 -20.91 0.85 -15.62
CA LYS A 74 -21.87 -0.24 -15.83
C LYS A 74 -21.17 -1.59 -15.85
N GLY A 75 -21.58 -2.49 -14.96
CA GLY A 75 -21.03 -3.84 -14.82
C GLY A 75 -20.69 -4.18 -13.37
N LYS A 76 -19.90 -5.22 -13.17
CA LYS A 76 -19.46 -5.66 -11.84
C LYS A 76 -18.19 -4.98 -11.41
N THR A 77 -18.03 -4.79 -10.11
CA THR A 77 -16.79 -4.36 -9.47
C THR A 77 -15.70 -5.43 -9.64
N PHE A 78 -14.44 -5.04 -9.65
CA PHE A 78 -13.27 -5.93 -9.65
C PHE A 78 -13.38 -6.97 -8.53
N ARG A 79 -13.06 -8.24 -8.87
CA ARG A 79 -13.06 -9.35 -7.92
C ARG A 79 -11.75 -10.09 -7.96
N TRP A 80 -11.25 -10.43 -6.81
CA TRP A 80 -10.09 -11.29 -6.64
C TRP A 80 -10.42 -12.41 -5.67
N GLY A 81 -9.91 -13.60 -5.94
CA GLY A 81 -9.99 -14.73 -5.02
C GLY A 81 -8.66 -15.43 -4.90
N GLY A 82 -8.31 -15.82 -3.67
CA GLY A 82 -7.09 -16.54 -3.41
C GLY A 82 -7.10 -17.31 -2.10
N GLU A 83 -6.20 -18.26 -2.03
CA GLU A 83 -5.99 -19.14 -0.90
C GLU A 83 -4.58 -18.99 -0.34
N TYR A 84 -4.47 -18.86 0.96
CA TYR A 84 -3.22 -18.89 1.71
C TYR A 84 -3.05 -20.25 2.37
N SER A 85 -1.89 -20.87 2.16
CA SER A 85 -1.49 -22.08 2.90
C SER A 85 -1.00 -21.70 4.31
N GLU A 86 -0.45 -22.69 5.04
CA GLU A 86 0.24 -22.43 6.33
C GLU A 86 1.34 -21.36 6.22
N ASN A 87 1.93 -21.21 5.05
CA ASN A 87 2.78 -20.05 4.75
C ASN A 87 1.91 -18.88 4.30
N LEU A 88 1.50 -18.05 5.24
CA LEU A 88 0.62 -16.88 5.03
C LEU A 88 1.29 -15.71 4.25
N ASN A 89 2.52 -15.85 3.81
CA ASN A 89 3.22 -14.80 3.07
C ASN A 89 2.90 -14.75 1.58
N GLU A 90 2.35 -15.83 1.01
CA GLU A 90 2.05 -15.91 -0.42
C GLU A 90 0.65 -16.47 -0.64
N ALA A 91 -0.16 -15.74 -1.40
CA ALA A 91 -1.46 -16.20 -1.87
C ALA A 91 -1.32 -16.99 -3.17
N LYS A 92 -2.00 -18.13 -3.26
CA LYS A 92 -2.32 -18.76 -4.54
C LYS A 92 -3.59 -18.11 -5.07
N THR A 93 -3.50 -17.40 -6.19
CA THR A 93 -4.67 -16.80 -6.84
C THR A 93 -5.53 -17.88 -7.47
N ASP A 94 -6.80 -17.94 -7.12
CA ASP A 94 -7.79 -18.84 -7.69
C ASP A 94 -8.47 -18.21 -8.91
N PHE A 95 -8.83 -16.92 -8.81
CA PHE A 95 -9.41 -16.17 -9.91
C PHE A 95 -9.12 -14.67 -9.81
N THR A 96 -9.19 -14.01 -10.96
CA THR A 96 -9.12 -12.54 -11.08
C THR A 96 -10.14 -12.11 -12.14
N GLU A 97 -11.20 -11.43 -11.71
CA GLU A 97 -12.21 -10.88 -12.59
C GLU A 97 -12.07 -9.36 -12.63
N LEU A 98 -11.41 -8.86 -13.66
CA LEU A 98 -11.15 -7.41 -13.78
C LEU A 98 -12.43 -6.59 -13.90
N ASN A 99 -13.46 -7.10 -14.60
CA ASN A 99 -14.76 -6.45 -14.74
C ASN A 99 -14.59 -4.98 -15.21
N VAL A 100 -15.24 -4.01 -14.51
CA VAL A 100 -15.11 -2.58 -14.86
C VAL A 100 -13.68 -2.05 -14.74
N PHE A 101 -12.85 -2.67 -13.91
CA PHE A 101 -11.45 -2.27 -13.72
C PHE A 101 -10.58 -2.50 -14.97
N GLU A 102 -10.93 -3.42 -15.85
CA GLU A 102 -10.20 -3.67 -17.11
C GLU A 102 -10.11 -2.41 -17.99
N ARG A 103 -11.14 -1.56 -17.93
CA ARG A 103 -11.23 -0.33 -18.72
C ARG A 103 -10.97 0.93 -17.89
N PHE A 104 -10.49 0.77 -16.68
CA PHE A 104 -10.22 1.89 -15.78
C PHE A 104 -9.22 2.86 -16.39
N GLN A 105 -9.63 4.13 -16.46
CA GLN A 105 -8.80 5.25 -16.86
C GLN A 105 -8.90 6.32 -15.77
N PRO A 106 -7.91 6.41 -14.87
CA PRO A 106 -7.95 7.36 -13.76
C PRO A 106 -8.19 8.80 -14.24
N ARG A 107 -9.19 9.46 -13.70
CA ARG A 107 -9.48 10.87 -13.96
C ARG A 107 -9.34 11.63 -12.67
N ILE A 108 -8.45 12.63 -12.65
CA ILE A 108 -8.17 13.41 -11.45
C ILE A 108 -9.14 14.62 -11.41
N PRO A 109 -10.09 14.65 -10.47
CA PRO A 109 -10.93 15.83 -10.25
C PRO A 109 -10.07 17.08 -10.02
N LEU A 110 -10.56 18.24 -10.42
CA LEU A 110 -9.80 19.50 -10.28
C LEU A 110 -9.42 19.77 -8.82
N GLU A 111 -10.34 19.49 -7.91
CA GLU A 111 -10.20 19.63 -6.46
C GLU A 111 -9.19 18.65 -5.83
N TYR A 112 -8.75 17.60 -6.57
CA TYR A 112 -7.74 16.66 -6.07
C TYR A 112 -6.32 16.99 -6.56
N ARG A 113 -6.19 17.96 -7.49
CA ARG A 113 -4.89 18.29 -8.10
C ARG A 113 -3.95 19.07 -7.17
N ASP A 114 -4.44 19.54 -6.05
CA ASP A 114 -3.67 20.18 -4.98
C ASP A 114 -3.13 19.20 -3.94
N SER A 115 -3.40 17.88 -4.10
CA SER A 115 -2.89 16.87 -3.18
C SER A 115 -1.37 16.87 -3.14
N GLU A 116 -0.81 17.02 -1.94
CA GLU A 116 0.62 17.16 -1.71
C GLU A 116 1.36 15.81 -1.75
N PHE A 117 0.66 14.72 -1.47
CA PHE A 117 1.18 13.37 -1.48
C PHE A 117 0.38 12.50 -2.44
N LEU A 118 1.07 11.58 -3.10
CA LEU A 118 0.47 10.64 -4.04
C LEU A 118 0.86 9.21 -3.67
N PHE A 119 -0.11 8.31 -3.64
CA PHE A 119 0.14 6.88 -3.61
C PHE A 119 -0.42 6.21 -4.86
N LEU A 120 0.44 5.52 -5.57
CA LEU A 120 0.13 4.74 -6.76
C LEU A 120 0.05 3.27 -6.36
N GLY A 121 -1.16 2.81 -6.02
CA GLY A 121 -1.43 1.43 -5.66
C GLY A 121 -1.28 0.49 -6.85
N ASN A 122 -1.53 -0.79 -6.62
CA ASN A 122 -1.35 -1.85 -7.59
C ASN A 122 -2.33 -1.74 -8.78
N ILE A 123 -1.94 -0.98 -9.80
CA ILE A 123 -2.61 -0.83 -11.10
C ILE A 123 -1.58 -0.91 -12.24
N HIS A 124 -2.06 -0.95 -13.48
CA HIS A 124 -1.16 -0.99 -14.64
C HIS A 124 -0.16 0.18 -14.63
N PRO A 125 1.18 -0.07 -14.78
CA PRO A 125 2.22 0.97 -14.66
C PRO A 125 2.03 2.19 -15.56
N LYS A 126 1.48 2.03 -16.77
CA LYS A 126 1.15 3.19 -17.62
C LYS A 126 0.14 4.14 -16.99
N LEU A 127 -0.84 3.59 -16.26
CA LEU A 127 -1.85 4.39 -15.58
C LEU A 127 -1.24 5.11 -14.38
N GLN A 128 -0.38 4.43 -13.61
CA GLN A 128 0.41 5.05 -12.54
C GLN A 128 1.23 6.24 -13.06
N ALA A 129 1.96 6.04 -14.17
CA ALA A 129 2.76 7.08 -14.81
C ALA A 129 1.91 8.24 -15.34
N ALA A 130 0.73 7.97 -15.90
CA ALA A 130 -0.18 8.99 -16.39
C ALA A 130 -0.68 9.88 -15.24
N VAL A 131 -1.17 9.29 -14.16
CA VAL A 131 -1.61 10.00 -12.95
C VAL A 131 -0.49 10.88 -12.40
N ARG A 132 0.73 10.33 -12.23
CA ARG A 132 1.85 11.10 -11.67
C ARG A 132 2.23 12.29 -12.54
N LYS A 133 2.18 12.16 -13.86
CA LYS A 133 2.52 13.25 -14.80
C LYS A 133 1.51 14.38 -14.82
N GLU A 134 0.25 14.09 -14.49
CA GLU A 134 -0.82 15.09 -14.44
C GLU A 134 -0.71 15.99 -13.21
N LEU A 135 -0.13 15.48 -12.10
CA LEU A 135 0.02 16.22 -10.84
C LEU A 135 1.34 16.97 -10.79
N LYS A 136 1.29 18.30 -10.57
CA LYS A 136 2.48 19.18 -10.63
C LYS A 136 3.14 19.42 -9.28
N ASN A 137 2.38 19.44 -8.19
CA ASN A 137 2.83 19.92 -6.89
C ASN A 137 3.00 18.81 -5.85
N VAL A 138 3.19 17.56 -6.30
CA VAL A 138 3.38 16.43 -5.40
C VAL A 138 4.76 16.48 -4.76
N ARG A 139 4.78 16.49 -3.44
CA ARG A 139 6.02 16.53 -2.61
C ARG A 139 6.65 15.15 -2.50
N LEU A 140 5.81 14.09 -2.44
CA LEU A 140 6.27 12.70 -2.38
C LEU A 140 5.30 11.79 -3.11
N THR A 141 5.84 10.94 -3.97
CA THR A 141 5.11 9.86 -4.63
C THR A 141 5.56 8.52 -4.06
N GLY A 142 4.66 7.85 -3.35
CA GLY A 142 4.78 6.44 -3.02
C GLY A 142 4.19 5.57 -4.13
N GLY A 143 4.69 4.37 -4.29
CA GLY A 143 4.11 3.44 -5.26
C GLY A 143 4.33 1.99 -4.87
N ASP A 144 3.46 1.14 -5.37
CA ASP A 144 3.52 -0.31 -5.24
C ASP A 144 3.50 -0.96 -6.62
N THR A 145 3.87 -2.24 -6.69
CA THR A 145 3.77 -3.09 -7.88
C THR A 145 3.61 -4.54 -7.45
N MET A 146 3.40 -5.44 -8.38
CA MET A 146 3.27 -6.87 -8.11
C MET A 146 3.94 -7.72 -9.19
N ASN A 147 4.09 -9.02 -8.91
CA ASN A 147 4.69 -10.00 -9.80
C ASN A 147 4.14 -9.94 -11.24
N TYR A 148 2.84 -9.76 -11.38
CA TYR A 148 2.19 -9.68 -12.69
C TYR A 148 2.75 -8.54 -13.56
N TRP A 149 2.94 -7.35 -12.99
CA TRP A 149 3.50 -6.20 -13.71
C TRP A 149 5.01 -6.32 -13.91
N ILE A 150 5.72 -6.87 -12.92
CA ILE A 150 7.17 -7.09 -13.01
C ILE A 150 7.50 -8.04 -14.17
N GLN A 151 6.67 -9.06 -14.39
CA GLN A 151 6.86 -10.04 -15.47
C GLN A 151 6.27 -9.56 -16.81
N GLY A 152 5.05 -9.03 -16.78
CA GLY A 152 4.26 -8.77 -18.00
C GLY A 152 4.52 -7.40 -18.65
N THR A 153 4.86 -6.38 -17.86
CA THR A 153 4.94 -4.97 -18.32
C THR A 153 6.23 -4.28 -17.86
N ARG A 154 7.36 -5.00 -17.94
CA ARG A 154 8.65 -4.56 -17.38
C ARG A 154 9.14 -3.22 -17.94
N LYS A 155 8.89 -2.94 -19.22
CA LYS A 155 9.30 -1.67 -19.87
C LYS A 155 8.53 -0.49 -19.29
N GLU A 156 7.22 -0.63 -19.22
CA GLU A 156 6.31 0.38 -18.65
C GLU A 156 6.59 0.61 -17.17
N LEU A 157 6.83 -0.47 -16.43
CA LEU A 157 7.19 -0.39 -15.02
C LEU A 157 8.52 0.37 -14.83
N ALA A 158 9.54 0.12 -15.65
CA ALA A 158 10.81 0.83 -15.57
C ALA A 158 10.65 2.34 -15.79
N GLU A 159 9.76 2.78 -16.68
CA GLU A 159 9.46 4.21 -16.87
C GLU A 159 8.67 4.79 -15.68
N THR A 160 7.78 4.01 -15.09
CA THR A 160 7.01 4.43 -13.91
C THR A 160 7.91 4.59 -12.69
N LEU A 161 8.86 3.68 -12.47
CA LEU A 161 9.80 3.73 -11.35
C LEU A 161 10.62 5.03 -11.29
N LYS A 162 10.88 5.66 -12.44
CA LYS A 162 11.55 6.97 -12.50
C LYS A 162 10.71 8.11 -11.91
N LEU A 163 9.41 7.91 -11.78
CA LEU A 163 8.44 8.89 -11.27
C LEU A 163 8.06 8.66 -9.80
N ILE A 164 8.50 7.53 -9.22
CA ILE A 164 8.22 7.13 -7.83
C ILE A 164 9.40 7.56 -6.95
N ASP A 165 9.11 8.24 -5.84
CA ASP A 165 10.10 8.60 -4.84
C ASP A 165 10.38 7.45 -3.87
N VAL A 166 9.31 6.78 -3.39
CA VAL A 166 9.40 5.63 -2.47
C VAL A 166 8.65 4.45 -3.06
N LEU A 167 9.36 3.39 -3.37
CA LEU A 167 8.76 2.13 -3.80
C LEU A 167 8.58 1.21 -2.58
N LEU A 168 7.36 0.65 -2.41
CA LEU A 168 7.02 -0.25 -1.31
C LEU A 168 6.65 -1.64 -1.87
N ILE A 169 7.55 -2.60 -1.79
CA ILE A 169 7.37 -3.96 -2.34
C ILE A 169 7.81 -5.02 -1.34
N ASN A 170 7.45 -6.29 -1.58
CA ASN A 170 7.95 -7.39 -0.79
C ASN A 170 9.34 -7.87 -1.28
N ASP A 171 9.97 -8.77 -0.52
CA ASP A 171 11.32 -9.24 -0.83
C ASP A 171 11.36 -10.12 -2.10
N GLY A 172 10.32 -10.89 -2.38
CA GLY A 172 10.18 -11.67 -3.62
C GLY A 172 10.12 -10.77 -4.84
N GLU A 173 9.29 -9.72 -4.78
CA GLU A 173 9.14 -8.70 -5.82
C GLU A 173 10.45 -7.93 -6.04
N ALA A 174 11.14 -7.55 -4.96
CA ALA A 174 12.44 -6.87 -5.05
C ALA A 174 13.48 -7.73 -5.76
N LYS A 175 13.59 -9.01 -5.41
CA LYS A 175 14.51 -9.97 -6.05
C LYS A 175 14.14 -10.19 -7.53
N MET A 176 12.85 -10.35 -7.83
CA MET A 176 12.35 -10.53 -9.18
C MET A 176 12.62 -9.30 -10.06
N LEU A 177 12.30 -8.11 -9.56
CA LEU A 177 12.50 -6.84 -10.26
C LEU A 177 13.98 -6.60 -10.57
N ALA A 178 14.85 -6.90 -9.61
CA ALA A 178 16.31 -6.76 -9.76
C ALA A 178 16.98 -7.90 -10.54
N ALA A 179 16.29 -9.02 -10.76
CA ALA A 179 16.88 -10.28 -11.21
C ALA A 179 18.14 -10.64 -10.37
N ASP A 180 18.01 -10.60 -9.03
CA ASP A 180 19.11 -10.87 -8.09
C ASP A 180 18.57 -11.48 -6.79
N SER A 181 19.14 -12.62 -6.38
CA SER A 181 18.73 -13.32 -5.16
C SER A 181 19.22 -12.66 -3.87
N SER A 182 20.28 -11.85 -3.94
CA SER A 182 20.81 -11.11 -2.79
C SER A 182 20.02 -9.82 -2.56
N LEU A 183 19.30 -9.74 -1.46
CA LEU A 183 18.45 -8.60 -1.16
C LEU A 183 19.17 -7.25 -1.14
N PRO A 184 20.38 -7.10 -0.53
CA PRO A 184 21.11 -5.84 -0.59
C PRO A 184 21.56 -5.44 -2.02
N ARG A 185 21.89 -6.43 -2.88
CA ARG A 185 22.20 -6.15 -4.28
C ARG A 185 20.93 -5.80 -5.06
N ALA A 186 19.84 -6.52 -4.80
CA ALA A 186 18.53 -6.23 -5.39
C ALA A 186 18.10 -4.80 -5.07
N ALA A 187 18.18 -4.39 -3.80
CA ALA A 187 17.84 -3.03 -3.36
C ALA A 187 18.63 -1.97 -4.12
N ARG A 188 19.96 -2.13 -4.26
CA ARG A 188 20.78 -1.19 -5.04
C ARG A 188 20.37 -1.10 -6.52
N LYS A 189 20.06 -2.25 -7.14
CA LYS A 189 19.62 -2.29 -8.54
C LYS A 189 18.26 -1.60 -8.71
N VAL A 190 17.30 -1.84 -7.81
CA VAL A 190 15.98 -1.21 -7.85
C VAL A 190 16.09 0.30 -7.63
N LEU A 191 16.90 0.76 -6.66
CA LEU A 191 17.15 2.19 -6.44
C LEU A 191 17.78 2.86 -7.68
N ALA A 192 18.63 2.15 -8.41
CA ALA A 192 19.21 2.65 -9.67
C ALA A 192 18.18 2.77 -10.81
N MET A 193 16.98 2.14 -10.70
CA MET A 193 15.90 2.27 -11.68
C MET A 193 15.10 3.56 -11.53
N GLY A 194 15.24 4.31 -10.41
CA GLY A 194 14.57 5.60 -10.23
C GLY A 194 14.22 6.00 -8.81
N PRO A 195 13.69 5.11 -7.97
CA PRO A 195 13.25 5.48 -6.62
C PRO A 195 14.35 6.09 -5.75
N LYS A 196 13.98 7.04 -4.90
CA LYS A 196 14.89 7.64 -3.91
C LYS A 196 15.03 6.76 -2.67
N ALA A 197 13.95 6.04 -2.33
CA ALA A 197 13.95 5.04 -1.28
C ALA A 197 13.19 3.79 -1.73
N LEU A 198 13.59 2.65 -1.15
CA LEU A 198 12.94 1.36 -1.35
C LEU A 198 12.60 0.77 0.02
N VAL A 199 11.34 0.58 0.28
CA VAL A 199 10.83 -0.17 1.43
C VAL A 199 10.60 -1.61 0.98
N ILE A 200 11.28 -2.55 1.62
CA ILE A 200 11.10 -3.98 1.39
C ILE A 200 10.38 -4.58 2.60
N LYS A 201 9.19 -5.10 2.35
CA LYS A 201 8.35 -5.80 3.34
C LYS A 201 8.78 -7.26 3.42
N HIS A 202 8.96 -7.81 4.63
CA HIS A 202 9.42 -9.17 4.89
C HIS A 202 8.37 -10.01 5.64
N GLY A 203 7.08 -9.66 5.52
CA GLY A 203 6.01 -10.32 6.25
C GLY A 203 6.24 -10.29 7.77
N GLU A 204 6.22 -11.44 8.40
CA GLU A 204 6.42 -11.61 9.85
C GLU A 204 7.79 -11.16 10.38
N TYR A 205 8.75 -10.88 9.49
CA TYR A 205 10.09 -10.41 9.87
C TYR A 205 10.24 -8.88 9.81
N GLY A 206 9.17 -8.13 9.49
CA GLY A 206 9.16 -6.68 9.48
C GLY A 206 9.48 -6.04 8.12
N ALA A 207 10.18 -4.93 8.12
CA ALA A 207 10.49 -4.19 6.89
C ALA A 207 11.85 -3.51 6.96
N THR A 208 12.48 -3.31 5.80
CA THR A 208 13.75 -2.59 5.66
C THR A 208 13.58 -1.46 4.64
N ILE A 209 14.01 -0.25 5.00
CA ILE A 209 14.11 0.86 4.06
C ILE A 209 15.56 1.06 3.62
N PHE A 210 15.78 1.09 2.32
CA PHE A 210 17.05 1.40 1.67
C PHE A 210 16.95 2.77 1.01
N PHE A 211 18.04 3.53 1.03
CA PHE A 211 18.10 4.88 0.45
C PHE A 211 19.11 4.93 -0.69
N ARG A 212 18.76 5.64 -1.75
CA ARG A 212 19.72 6.07 -2.76
C ARG A 212 20.63 7.13 -2.13
N GLU A 213 21.91 7.09 -2.44
CA GLU A 213 22.88 8.08 -1.94
C GLU A 213 22.43 9.52 -2.24
N GLY A 214 22.48 10.38 -1.22
CA GLY A 214 22.05 11.77 -1.28
C GLY A 214 20.52 12.00 -1.32
N ALA A 215 19.72 10.94 -1.34
CA ALA A 215 18.26 11.08 -1.33
C ALA A 215 17.77 11.69 -0.01
N PHE A 216 16.86 12.66 -0.09
CA PHE A 216 16.27 13.35 1.06
C PHE A 216 17.27 14.03 2.01
N GLY A 217 18.53 14.24 1.57
CA GLY A 217 19.60 14.72 2.47
C GLY A 217 20.04 13.70 3.54
N ILE A 218 19.71 12.42 3.33
CA ILE A 218 19.93 11.33 4.28
C ILE A 218 21.10 10.46 3.79
N GLY A 219 21.89 9.93 4.74
CA GLY A 219 22.93 8.95 4.41
C GLY A 219 22.33 7.62 3.89
N SER A 220 23.10 6.88 3.12
CA SER A 220 22.68 5.66 2.43
C SER A 220 22.50 4.41 3.32
N HIS A 221 22.77 4.51 4.63
CA HIS A 221 22.60 3.36 5.53
C HIS A 221 21.15 2.92 5.64
N PRO A 222 20.86 1.64 5.40
CA PRO A 222 19.51 1.11 5.54
C PRO A 222 19.05 1.19 7.01
N PHE A 223 17.73 1.15 7.20
CA PHE A 223 17.11 1.02 8.51
C PHE A 223 16.10 -0.13 8.48
N ARG A 224 16.06 -0.94 9.52
CA ARG A 224 15.14 -2.07 9.64
C ARG A 224 14.25 -1.91 10.88
N ALA A 225 12.95 -2.10 10.70
CA ALA A 225 11.98 -2.26 11.76
C ALA A 225 11.57 -3.74 11.85
N PRO A 226 11.48 -4.35 13.05
CA PRO A 226 10.91 -5.69 13.21
C PRO A 226 9.41 -5.68 12.91
N ALA A 227 8.79 -6.86 12.76
CA ALA A 227 7.35 -7.00 12.87
C ALA A 227 6.95 -7.15 14.34
N LEU A 228 5.67 -6.91 14.63
CA LEU A 228 5.05 -7.33 15.87
C LEU A 228 4.81 -8.85 15.81
N PRO A 229 5.25 -9.64 16.78
CA PRO A 229 4.90 -11.05 16.88
C PRO A 229 3.39 -11.21 17.11
N ILE A 230 2.68 -11.74 16.12
CA ILE A 230 1.23 -12.01 16.19
C ILE A 230 1.04 -13.52 16.18
N GLU A 231 0.44 -14.05 17.23
CA GLU A 231 0.22 -15.50 17.38
C GLU A 231 -0.82 -16.04 16.41
N GLU A 232 -1.89 -15.27 16.15
CA GLU A 232 -2.98 -15.65 15.27
C GLU A 232 -3.18 -14.66 14.14
N VAL A 233 -2.71 -15.00 12.96
CA VAL A 233 -3.01 -14.27 11.71
C VAL A 233 -4.28 -14.86 11.12
N LYS A 234 -5.31 -14.01 10.93
CA LYS A 234 -6.58 -14.44 10.31
C LYS A 234 -6.55 -14.29 8.80
N ASP A 235 -6.07 -13.16 8.31
CA ASP A 235 -6.09 -12.82 6.89
C ASP A 235 -4.92 -11.87 6.56
N PRO A 236 -3.93 -12.32 5.79
CA PRO A 236 -2.82 -11.45 5.38
C PRO A 236 -3.14 -10.54 4.19
N THR A 237 -4.34 -10.65 3.59
CA THR A 237 -4.75 -9.84 2.44
C THR A 237 -4.79 -8.36 2.81
N GLY A 238 -4.22 -7.51 1.96
CA GLY A 238 -4.18 -6.08 2.19
C GLY A 238 -3.23 -5.60 3.29
N ALA A 239 -2.49 -6.50 3.97
CA ALA A 239 -1.50 -6.10 4.96
C ALA A 239 -0.40 -5.20 4.36
N GLY A 240 0.02 -5.49 3.13
CA GLY A 240 0.98 -4.68 2.38
C GLY A 240 0.47 -3.28 2.03
N ASP A 241 -0.80 -3.17 1.62
CA ASP A 241 -1.44 -1.89 1.31
C ASP A 241 -1.70 -1.09 2.59
N SER A 242 -2.10 -1.77 3.67
CA SER A 242 -2.28 -1.16 4.99
C SER A 242 -0.95 -0.65 5.56
N PHE A 243 0.12 -1.41 5.37
CA PHE A 243 1.48 -0.96 5.68
C PHE A 243 1.82 0.33 4.90
N ALA A 244 1.56 0.34 3.59
CA ALA A 244 1.80 1.52 2.76
C ALA A 244 0.96 2.71 3.22
N GLY A 245 -0.31 2.48 3.61
CA GLY A 245 -1.20 3.49 4.18
C GLY A 245 -0.67 4.10 5.48
N GLY A 246 -0.23 3.28 6.41
CA GLY A 246 0.40 3.73 7.66
C GLY A 246 1.71 4.49 7.42
N PHE A 247 2.56 3.98 6.55
CA PHE A 247 3.83 4.60 6.17
C PHE A 247 3.63 5.98 5.53
N MET A 248 2.86 6.05 4.45
CA MET A 248 2.63 7.29 3.72
C MET A 248 1.75 8.27 4.51
N GLY A 249 0.75 7.76 5.22
CA GLY A 249 -0.13 8.56 6.07
C GLY A 249 0.64 9.28 7.18
N TYR A 250 1.53 8.57 7.86
CA TYR A 250 2.38 9.17 8.87
C TYR A 250 3.29 10.26 8.28
N ILE A 251 3.96 10.01 7.15
CA ILE A 251 4.80 11.00 6.48
C ILE A 251 3.99 12.26 6.14
N ALA A 252 2.80 12.09 5.58
CA ALA A 252 1.94 13.21 5.22
C ALA A 252 1.50 14.02 6.45
N SER A 253 1.26 13.38 7.59
CA SER A 253 0.88 14.06 8.83
C SER A 253 2.00 14.93 9.41
N GLN A 254 3.26 14.58 9.17
CA GLN A 254 4.42 15.32 9.70
C GLN A 254 4.79 16.55 8.86
N GLY A 255 4.49 16.53 7.55
CA GLY A 255 4.84 17.62 6.64
C GLY A 255 6.32 17.78 6.35
N GLU A 256 7.17 16.97 6.92
CA GLU A 256 8.62 16.98 6.76
C GLU A 256 9.10 15.64 6.19
N LEU A 257 10.21 15.69 5.44
CA LEU A 257 10.88 14.52 4.89
C LEU A 257 12.32 14.49 5.41
N ASN A 258 12.50 13.81 6.52
CA ASN A 258 13.82 13.58 7.12
C ASN A 258 13.96 12.10 7.56
N ARG A 259 15.17 11.73 7.99
CA ARG A 259 15.48 10.34 8.36
C ARG A 259 14.59 9.82 9.50
N GLU A 260 14.35 10.64 10.50
CA GLU A 260 13.60 10.22 11.70
C GLU A 260 12.11 10.03 11.36
N VAL A 261 11.55 10.91 10.52
CA VAL A 261 10.18 10.75 10.01
C VAL A 261 10.05 9.45 9.22
N LEU A 262 11.00 9.14 8.32
CA LEU A 262 10.97 7.91 7.52
C LEU A 262 11.15 6.65 8.38
N LYS A 263 11.97 6.68 9.41
CA LYS A 263 12.09 5.58 10.38
C LYS A 263 10.77 5.36 11.13
N ARG A 264 10.18 6.41 11.69
CA ARG A 264 8.89 6.32 12.38
C ARG A 264 7.77 5.86 11.46
N ALA A 265 7.77 6.34 10.21
CA ALA A 265 6.83 5.89 9.19
C ALA A 265 6.92 4.38 8.95
N LEU A 266 8.15 3.81 8.95
CA LEU A 266 8.34 2.37 8.79
C LEU A 266 7.67 1.59 9.94
N PHE A 267 7.73 2.09 11.17
CA PHE A 267 7.02 1.52 12.31
C PHE A 267 5.50 1.66 12.18
N TYR A 268 4.98 2.84 11.83
CA TYR A 268 3.54 3.01 11.64
C TYR A 268 3.00 2.16 10.47
N GLY A 269 3.81 1.93 9.44
CA GLY A 269 3.51 0.92 8.43
C GLY A 269 3.36 -0.47 9.04
N GLY A 270 4.32 -0.90 9.87
CA GLY A 270 4.27 -2.16 10.62
C GLY A 270 3.06 -2.24 11.55
N VAL A 271 2.73 -1.17 12.26
CA VAL A 271 1.55 -1.07 13.13
C VAL A 271 0.27 -1.31 12.35
N MET A 272 0.07 -0.60 11.24
CA MET A 272 -1.15 -0.74 10.44
C MET A 272 -1.24 -2.10 9.74
N GLY A 273 -0.13 -2.63 9.22
CA GLY A 273 -0.06 -3.99 8.68
C GLY A 273 -0.37 -5.05 9.74
N SER A 274 0.10 -4.87 10.98
CA SER A 274 -0.17 -5.80 12.08
C SER A 274 -1.64 -5.82 12.51
N PHE A 275 -2.36 -4.71 12.41
CA PHE A 275 -3.79 -4.68 12.64
C PHE A 275 -4.58 -5.33 11.50
N ALA A 276 -4.17 -5.12 10.26
CA ALA A 276 -4.89 -5.66 9.10
C ALA A 276 -5.02 -7.18 9.16
N VAL A 277 -4.02 -7.89 9.70
CA VAL A 277 -4.02 -9.36 9.71
C VAL A 277 -4.85 -9.99 10.83
N GLU A 278 -5.42 -9.21 11.76
CA GLU A 278 -6.17 -9.73 12.91
C GLU A 278 -7.59 -10.19 12.56
N ARG A 279 -8.16 -9.71 11.46
CA ARG A 279 -9.52 -10.04 11.00
C ARG A 279 -9.57 -10.17 9.49
N PHE A 280 -10.61 -10.82 8.99
CA PHE A 280 -10.84 -10.93 7.55
C PHE A 280 -11.17 -9.57 6.92
N GLY A 281 -10.64 -9.34 5.73
CA GLY A 281 -10.89 -8.14 4.94
C GLY A 281 -10.53 -6.86 5.68
N THR A 282 -11.37 -5.85 5.59
CA THR A 282 -11.12 -4.52 6.16
C THR A 282 -11.69 -4.31 7.58
N GLU A 283 -12.29 -5.34 8.20
CA GLU A 283 -13.04 -5.19 9.46
C GLU A 283 -12.23 -4.52 10.57
N ARG A 284 -10.98 -4.96 10.75
CA ARG A 284 -10.15 -4.40 11.82
C ARG A 284 -9.78 -2.95 11.57
N LEU A 285 -9.46 -2.60 10.34
CA LEU A 285 -9.11 -1.22 9.96
C LEU A 285 -10.29 -0.25 10.10
N GLN A 286 -11.53 -0.73 10.01
CA GLN A 286 -12.73 0.09 10.20
C GLN A 286 -12.94 0.48 11.68
N SER A 287 -12.55 -0.38 12.61
CA SER A 287 -12.87 -0.29 14.04
C SER A 287 -11.73 0.22 14.92
N LEU A 288 -10.56 0.51 14.36
CA LEU A 288 -9.41 1.02 15.13
C LEU A 288 -9.67 2.39 15.75
N THR A 289 -9.02 2.63 16.87
CA THR A 289 -8.90 3.95 17.47
C THR A 289 -7.46 4.47 17.39
N ARG A 290 -7.29 5.77 17.56
CA ARG A 290 -5.96 6.37 17.61
C ARG A 290 -5.15 5.87 18.81
N GLU A 291 -5.82 5.68 19.93
CA GLU A 291 -5.23 5.18 21.16
C GLU A 291 -4.66 3.78 20.97
N GLU A 292 -5.37 2.89 20.29
CA GLU A 292 -4.87 1.54 19.95
C GLU A 292 -3.63 1.60 19.05
N ILE A 293 -3.64 2.49 18.03
CA ILE A 293 -2.50 2.67 17.12
C ILE A 293 -1.26 3.16 17.90
N GLU A 294 -1.42 4.17 18.75
CA GLU A 294 -0.32 4.70 19.56
C GLU A 294 0.17 3.68 20.61
N ALA A 295 -0.73 2.96 21.26
CA ALA A 295 -0.36 1.89 22.18
C ALA A 295 0.48 0.81 21.49
N ARG A 296 0.06 0.37 20.30
CA ARG A 296 0.82 -0.61 19.52
C ARG A 296 2.17 -0.04 19.04
N PHE A 297 2.22 1.22 18.65
CA PHE A 297 3.50 1.87 18.33
C PHE A 297 4.47 1.87 19.51
N GLN A 298 4.00 2.07 20.75
CA GLN A 298 4.85 1.96 21.93
C GLN A 298 5.42 0.54 22.10
N VAL A 299 4.61 -0.51 21.87
CA VAL A 299 5.11 -1.90 21.90
C VAL A 299 6.25 -2.10 20.88
N PHE A 300 6.10 -1.57 19.66
CA PHE A 300 7.18 -1.61 18.66
C PHE A 300 8.45 -0.89 19.14
N ARG A 301 8.31 0.24 19.85
CA ARG A 301 9.46 0.95 20.43
C ARG A 301 10.17 0.11 21.49
N GLU A 302 9.42 -0.55 22.35
CA GLU A 302 9.98 -1.44 23.38
C GLU A 302 10.73 -2.61 22.77
N LEU A 303 10.21 -3.21 21.68
CA LEU A 303 10.89 -4.30 20.96
C LEU A 303 12.25 -3.91 20.37
N THR A 304 12.50 -2.63 20.17
CA THR A 304 13.72 -2.11 19.52
C THR A 304 14.60 -1.28 20.44
N HIS A 305 14.17 -1.04 21.65
CA HIS A 305 14.90 -0.23 22.61
C HIS A 305 16.04 -1.08 23.22
N LEU A 306 17.27 -0.71 22.84
CA LEU A 306 18.50 -1.13 23.52
C LEU A 306 18.91 0.03 24.42
N GLU A 307 18.99 -0.20 25.73
CA GLU A 307 19.59 0.75 26.67
C GLU A 307 21.10 0.85 26.46
#